data_194e620893ab1d61383f160085f2f331
#
_entry.id   194e620893ab1d61383f160085f2f331
#
_cell.length_a   1.000
_cell.length_b   1.000
_cell.length_c   1.000
_cell.angle_alpha   90.00
_cell.angle_beta   90.00
_cell.angle_gamma   90.00
#
_symmetry.space_group_name_H-M   'P 1'
#
loop_
_entity.id
_entity.type
_entity.pdbx_description
1 polymer ?
#
loop_
_entity_poly.entity_id
_entity_poly.type
_entity_poly.pdbx_seq_one_letter_code
_entity_poly.pdbx_strand_id
1 'polypeptide(L)' 'MYTIITREQCNFCDSAKTLLKGRGYPYTEYNVHSQSSRWVLTLIKRAGITTVPQIFSPNGNYIGGYTELKELLEKEQR' A
#
# COMPACT_ATOMS: atom_id res chain seq x y z
N MET A 1 -7.80 -6.16 -7.54
CA MET A 1 -6.50 -5.46 -7.59
C MET A 1 -6.22 -4.82 -6.25
N TYR A 2 -5.02 -5.00 -5.74
CA TYR A 2 -4.61 -4.35 -4.49
C TYR A 2 -4.46 -2.84 -4.70
N THR A 3 -4.64 -2.07 -3.64
CA THR A 3 -4.39 -0.62 -3.66
C THR A 3 -3.30 -0.31 -2.65
N ILE A 4 -2.31 0.45 -3.07
CA ILE A 4 -1.20 0.83 -2.19
C ILE A 4 -0.96 2.32 -2.25
N ILE A 5 -0.95 2.96 -1.07
CA ILE A 5 -0.64 4.39 -0.94
C ILE A 5 0.82 4.51 -0.53
N THR A 6 1.60 5.24 -1.30
CA THR A 6 3.04 5.35 -1.13
C THR A 6 3.49 6.80 -1.11
N ARG A 7 4.78 6.99 -0.88
CA ARG A 7 5.47 8.27 -1.11
C ARG A 7 6.86 7.97 -1.67
N GLU A 8 7.54 9.01 -2.12
CA GLU A 8 8.93 8.89 -2.57
C GLU A 8 9.85 8.58 -1.40
N GLN A 9 10.97 7.96 -1.67
CA GLN A 9 12.00 7.61 -0.69
C GLN A 9 11.45 6.79 0.48
N CYS A 10 10.64 5.80 0.16
CA CYS A 10 10.02 4.93 1.16
C CYS A 10 10.43 3.49 0.90
N ASN A 11 11.36 2.97 1.69
CA ASN A 11 11.86 1.61 1.52
C ASN A 11 10.77 0.56 1.73
N PHE A 12 9.91 0.74 2.72
CA PHE A 12 8.82 -0.18 2.98
C PHE A 12 7.76 -0.16 1.87
N CYS A 13 7.57 0.99 1.23
CA CYS A 13 6.69 1.07 0.06
C CYS A 13 7.24 0.24 -1.09
N ASP A 14 8.54 0.35 -1.35
CA ASP A 14 9.21 -0.42 -2.38
C ASP A 14 9.15 -1.92 -2.08
N SER A 15 9.38 -2.30 -0.82
CA SER A 15 9.29 -3.69 -0.39
C SER A 15 7.89 -4.25 -0.57
N ALA A 16 6.86 -3.49 -0.25
CA ALA A 16 5.47 -3.90 -0.43
C ALA A 16 5.14 -4.12 -1.91
N LYS A 17 5.57 -3.21 -2.78
CA LYS A 17 5.36 -3.35 -4.22
C LYS A 17 6.08 -4.57 -4.76
N THR A 18 7.32 -4.79 -4.35
CA THR A 18 8.11 -5.96 -4.76
C THR A 18 7.43 -7.26 -4.32
N LEU A 19 6.91 -7.28 -3.10
CA LEU A 19 6.22 -8.45 -2.57
C LEU A 19 4.98 -8.80 -3.39
N LEU A 20 4.16 -7.80 -3.73
CA LEU A 20 2.98 -8.02 -4.56
C LEU A 20 3.35 -8.50 -5.97
N LYS A 21 4.36 -7.88 -6.57
CA LYS A 21 4.85 -8.30 -7.90
C LYS A 21 5.37 -9.72 -7.87
N GLY A 22 6.13 -10.08 -6.84
CA GLY A 22 6.70 -11.42 -6.70
C GLY A 22 5.64 -12.50 -6.57
N ARG A 23 4.45 -12.16 -6.09
CA ARG A 23 3.31 -13.08 -5.97
C ARG A 23 2.39 -13.05 -7.18
N GLY A 24 2.66 -12.19 -8.17
CA GLY A 24 1.82 -12.04 -9.34
C GLY A 24 0.52 -11.30 -9.06
N TYR A 25 0.46 -10.51 -8.01
CA TYR A 25 -0.73 -9.75 -7.64
C TYR A 25 -0.67 -8.34 -8.23
N PRO A 26 -1.59 -7.97 -9.11
CA PRO A 26 -1.63 -6.61 -9.64
C PRO A 26 -2.06 -5.62 -8.56
N TYR A 27 -1.57 -4.40 -8.66
CA TYR A 27 -1.92 -3.35 -7.71
C TYR A 27 -2.00 -1.99 -8.40
N THR A 28 -2.75 -1.08 -7.79
CA THR A 28 -2.79 0.33 -8.17
C THR A 28 -2.03 1.12 -7.12
N GLU A 29 -1.11 1.95 -7.54
CA GLU A 29 -0.32 2.78 -6.64
C GLU A 29 -0.79 4.23 -6.67
N TYR A 30 -0.96 4.81 -5.49
CA TYR A 30 -1.22 6.25 -5.33
C TYR A 30 -0.05 6.85 -4.56
N ASN A 31 0.89 7.46 -5.29
CA ASN A 31 2.04 8.13 -4.68
C ASN A 31 1.61 9.54 -4.29
N VAL A 32 1.64 9.87 -3.00
CA VAL A 32 1.14 11.16 -2.50
C VAL A 32 1.98 12.36 -2.96
N HIS A 33 3.19 12.12 -3.48
CA HIS A 33 4.01 13.17 -4.07
C HIS A 33 3.68 13.41 -5.54
N SER A 34 2.92 12.52 -6.17
CA SER A 34 2.44 12.70 -7.54
C SER A 34 1.32 13.73 -7.57
N GLN A 35 1.33 14.60 -8.57
CA GLN A 35 0.28 15.60 -8.71
C GLN A 35 -1.11 14.99 -8.83
N SER A 36 -1.23 13.90 -9.54
CA SER A 36 -2.52 13.23 -9.76
C SER A 36 -3.05 12.54 -8.51
N SER A 37 -2.21 12.33 -7.49
CA SER A 37 -2.60 11.64 -6.26
C SER A 37 -2.50 12.51 -5.00
N ARG A 38 -2.33 13.81 -5.15
CA ARG A 38 -2.25 14.73 -4.00
C ARG A 38 -3.51 14.74 -3.14
N TRP A 39 -4.64 14.49 -3.75
CA TRP A 39 -5.91 14.40 -3.02
C TRP A 39 -5.88 13.29 -1.97
N VAL A 40 -5.14 12.21 -2.24
CA VAL A 40 -4.97 11.11 -1.30
C VAL A 40 -4.26 11.60 -0.04
N LEU A 41 -3.24 12.44 -0.21
CA LEU A 41 -2.52 13.02 0.94
C LEU A 41 -3.46 13.79 1.87
N THR A 42 -4.38 14.56 1.31
CA THR A 42 -5.38 15.28 2.09
C THR A 42 -6.26 14.32 2.88
N LEU A 43 -6.71 13.24 2.26
CA LEU A 43 -7.55 12.25 2.91
C LEU A 43 -6.84 11.56 4.07
N ILE A 44 -5.60 11.11 3.86
CA ILE A 44 -4.86 10.39 4.90
C ILE A 44 -4.49 11.30 6.07
N LYS A 45 -4.21 12.57 5.82
CA LYS A 45 -3.97 13.54 6.90
C LYS A 45 -5.22 13.73 7.74
N ARG A 46 -6.39 13.85 7.14
CA ARG A 46 -7.65 14.00 7.85
C ARG A 46 -8.01 12.77 8.67
N ALA A 47 -7.62 11.59 8.19
CA ALA A 47 -7.84 10.34 8.90
C ALA A 47 -6.82 10.09 10.01
N GLY A 48 -5.83 10.98 10.18
CA GLY A 48 -4.78 10.81 11.16
C GLY A 48 -3.75 9.76 10.81
N ILE A 49 -3.69 9.35 9.55
CA ILE A 49 -2.73 8.36 9.07
C ILE A 49 -1.42 9.08 8.76
N THR A 50 -0.35 8.67 9.45
CA THR A 50 0.95 9.34 9.34
C THR A 50 2.02 8.46 8.71
N THR A 51 1.71 7.20 8.40
CA THR A 51 2.69 6.24 7.89
C THR A 51 2.30 5.74 6.51
N VAL A 52 3.31 5.36 5.74
CA VAL A 52 3.18 4.67 4.46
C VAL A 52 4.12 3.47 4.47
N PRO A 53 3.84 2.41 3.72
CA PRO A 53 2.70 2.27 2.81
C PRO A 53 1.39 2.02 3.56
N GLN A 54 0.26 2.35 2.91
CA GLN A 54 -1.07 1.98 3.38
C GLN A 54 -1.69 1.10 2.29
N ILE A 55 -2.08 -0.12 2.64
CA ILE A 55 -2.41 -1.16 1.67
C ILE A 55 -3.84 -1.66 1.91
N PHE A 56 -4.57 -1.81 0.80
CA PHE A 56 -5.94 -2.31 0.81
C PHE A 56 -6.04 -3.53 -0.10
N SER A 57 -6.84 -4.50 0.32
CA SER A 57 -7.09 -5.72 -0.46
C SER A 57 -7.94 -5.42 -1.70
N PRO A 58 -8.04 -6.38 -2.66
CA PRO A 58 -8.86 -6.17 -3.85
C PRO A 58 -10.33 -5.87 -3.58
N ASN A 59 -10.88 -6.32 -2.45
CA ASN A 59 -12.27 -6.02 -2.07
C ASN A 59 -12.38 -4.81 -1.16
N GLY A 60 -11.31 -3.99 -1.04
CA GLY A 60 -11.37 -2.73 -0.33
C GLY A 60 -11.12 -2.79 1.17
N ASN A 61 -10.80 -3.95 1.71
CA ASN A 61 -10.49 -4.09 3.14
C ASN A 61 -9.10 -3.56 3.44
N TYR A 62 -8.98 -2.80 4.53
CA TYR A 62 -7.70 -2.27 4.96
C TYR A 62 -6.81 -3.40 5.49
N ILE A 63 -5.57 -3.44 5.02
CA ILE A 63 -4.57 -4.42 5.47
C ILE A 63 -3.62 -3.80 6.48
N GLY A 64 -3.09 -2.63 6.18
CA GLY A 64 -2.08 -1.97 6.99
C GLY A 64 -0.85 -1.62 6.17
N GLY A 65 0.33 -1.75 6.77
CA GLY A 65 1.60 -1.49 6.11
C GLY A 65 2.25 -2.75 5.56
N TYR A 66 3.56 -2.64 5.30
CA TYR A 66 4.33 -3.76 4.73
C TYR A 66 4.28 -5.01 5.60
N THR A 67 4.48 -4.86 6.92
CA THR A 67 4.51 -6.00 7.85
C THR A 67 3.19 -6.76 7.81
N GLU A 68 2.08 -6.04 7.87
CA GLU A 68 0.74 -6.64 7.84
C GLU A 68 0.48 -7.34 6.50
N LEU A 69 0.92 -6.73 5.40
CA LEU A 69 0.79 -7.37 4.08
C LEU A 69 1.59 -8.65 4.01
N LYS A 70 2.83 -8.62 4.48
CA LYS A 70 3.71 -9.79 4.48
C LYS A 70 3.09 -10.95 5.28
N GLU A 71 2.59 -10.67 6.47
CA GLU A 71 1.94 -11.67 7.30
C GLU A 71 0.70 -12.27 6.61
N LEU A 72 -0.12 -11.42 6.00
CA LEU A 72 -1.31 -11.88 5.29
C LEU A 72 -0.96 -12.81 4.14
N LEU A 73 0.03 -12.45 3.32
CA LEU A 73 0.43 -13.25 2.17
C LEU A 73 1.12 -14.54 2.58
N GLU A 74 1.84 -14.56 3.68
CA GLU A 74 2.43 -15.79 4.23
C GLU A 74 1.34 -16.77 4.65
N LYS A 75 0.24 -16.29 5.24
CA LYS A 75 -0.88 -17.14 5.62
C LYS A 75 -1.59 -17.73 4.41
N GLU A 76 -1.65 -16.99 3.31
CA GLU A 76 -2.29 -17.46 2.09
C GLU A 76 -1.52 -18.57 1.38
N GLN A 77 -0.27 -18.79 1.75
CA GLN A 77 0.58 -19.80 1.10
C GLN A 77 0.38 -21.22 1.61
N ARG A 78 -0.54 -21.44 2.49
CA ARG A 78 -0.80 -22.79 3.02
C ARG A 78 -1.66 -23.62 2.10
#